data_cad4fe81f33612802bf542ab0274ebc5
#
_entry.id   cad4fe81f33612802bf542ab0274ebc5
#
_cell.length_a   1.000
_cell.length_b   1.000
_cell.length_c   1.000
_cell.angle_alpha   90.00
_cell.angle_beta   90.00
_cell.angle_gamma   90.00
#
_symmetry.space_group_name_H-M   'P 1'
#
loop_
_entity.id
_entity.type
_entity.pdbx_description
1 polymer ?
#
loop_
_entity_poly.entity_id
_entity_poly.type
_entity_poly.pdbx_seq_one_letter_code
_entity_poly.pdbx_strand_id
1 'polypeptide(L)'
;MTTLRVPLAERSYDVHIAALTSEEVADRICAALAKSSGVAVLVDEHVAKISPRVSPLLTALGARLPHVQSFLLPRGESSKNLAAVERTCEWLAAHGYDRGSALVGIGGGATTDHTGFVAAIYLRGVAFALCPTTLLADVDASVGGKTGVDIPAGKNLVGAFYQPRVVVADLGFFDTLPAREVAAGMAEVVKAGLIADSDLLVRLETEAGNGLSPSSLAAAIASAVQVKIGVVSEDERESGRRAILNFGHTVGHAVEAASGYQLLHGEAVSLGMVAALALGEARGVTAPGLRARTEALLARLSLPIDVRGRLTAQVLERIEVDKKRRSDAVRFVFVSRPGEAVLVDIPLKDAKQQMLAAI
;
A
#
# COMPACT_ATOMS: atom_id res chain seq x y z
N MET A 1 15.08 9.39 -12.76
CA MET A 1 14.90 9.09 -11.34
C MET A 1 14.14 10.22 -10.67
N THR A 2 13.09 9.91 -9.94
CA THR A 2 12.31 10.86 -9.15
C THR A 2 12.61 10.63 -7.67
N THR A 3 12.86 11.70 -6.92
CA THR A 3 13.02 11.65 -5.47
C THR A 3 11.97 12.56 -4.86
N LEU A 4 11.15 12.00 -3.97
CA LEU A 4 10.07 12.70 -3.27
C LEU A 4 10.37 12.74 -1.78
N ARG A 5 10.21 13.91 -1.16
CA ARG A 5 10.41 14.11 0.28
C ARG A 5 9.12 13.92 1.06
N VAL A 6 9.13 13.07 2.07
CA VAL A 6 8.05 12.97 3.07
C VAL A 6 8.39 13.89 4.25
N PRO A 7 7.74 15.06 4.36
CA PRO A 7 8.13 16.07 5.34
C PRO A 7 7.45 15.84 6.69
N LEU A 8 8.11 15.13 7.61
CA LEU A 8 7.63 14.79 8.96
C LEU A 8 8.61 15.30 10.06
N ALA A 9 9.08 16.53 9.92
CA ALA A 9 10.07 17.14 10.80
C ALA A 9 11.34 16.25 10.92
N GLU A 10 11.73 15.86 12.12
CA GLU A 10 12.92 15.00 12.36
C GLU A 10 12.78 13.58 11.80
N ARG A 11 11.55 13.13 11.51
CA ARG A 11 11.24 11.81 10.93
C ARG A 11 11.07 11.86 9.41
N SER A 12 11.44 12.99 8.79
CA SER A 12 11.38 13.15 7.34
C SER A 12 12.30 12.16 6.63
N TYR A 13 11.84 11.61 5.50
CA TYR A 13 12.61 10.66 4.69
C TYR A 13 12.36 10.86 3.21
N ASP A 14 13.20 10.25 2.37
CA ASP A 14 13.07 10.32 0.93
C ASP A 14 12.49 9.00 0.36
N VAL A 15 11.70 9.15 -0.70
CA VAL A 15 11.20 8.06 -1.53
C VAL A 15 11.84 8.20 -2.90
N HIS A 16 12.68 7.24 -3.30
CA HIS A 16 13.34 7.19 -4.60
C HIS A 16 12.57 6.25 -5.52
N ILE A 17 12.24 6.70 -6.73
CA ILE A 17 11.44 5.95 -7.70
C ILE A 17 12.17 5.97 -9.05
N ALA A 18 12.65 4.82 -9.49
CA ALA A 18 13.24 4.62 -10.81
C ALA A 18 13.49 3.13 -11.10
N ALA A 19 13.79 2.79 -12.35
CA ALA A 19 14.50 1.55 -12.64
C ALA A 19 15.98 1.76 -12.26
N LEU A 20 16.46 1.03 -11.26
CA LEU A 20 17.78 1.19 -10.66
C LEU A 20 18.61 -0.10 -10.84
N THR A 21 19.91 0.01 -10.77
CA THR A 21 20.79 -1.13 -10.54
C THR A 21 20.81 -1.49 -9.06
N SER A 22 21.19 -2.73 -8.72
CA SER A 22 21.33 -3.15 -7.31
C SER A 22 22.34 -2.29 -6.54
N GLU A 23 23.38 -1.80 -7.21
CA GLU A 23 24.37 -0.87 -6.65
C GLU A 23 23.74 0.47 -6.29
N GLU A 24 22.93 1.05 -7.19
CA GLU A 24 22.24 2.31 -6.95
C GLU A 24 21.17 2.19 -5.83
N VAL A 25 20.49 1.06 -5.71
CA VAL A 25 19.60 0.76 -4.58
C VAL A 25 20.39 0.71 -3.28
N ALA A 26 21.50 -0.04 -3.27
CA ALA A 26 22.39 -0.17 -2.12
C ALA A 26 22.95 1.18 -1.67
N ASP A 27 23.40 2.04 -2.59
CA ASP A 27 23.93 3.37 -2.27
C ASP A 27 22.94 4.22 -1.47
N ARG A 28 21.66 4.21 -1.84
CA ARG A 28 20.61 4.97 -1.16
C ARG A 28 20.29 4.42 0.23
N ILE A 29 20.19 3.10 0.34
CA ILE A 29 19.96 2.42 1.62
C ILE A 29 21.16 2.67 2.55
N CYS A 30 22.38 2.50 2.06
CA CYS A 30 23.60 2.71 2.81
C CYS A 30 23.76 4.15 3.29
N ALA A 31 23.43 5.14 2.46
CA ALA A 31 23.46 6.55 2.86
C ALA A 31 22.48 6.82 4.02
N ALA A 32 21.28 6.24 3.98
CA ALA A 32 20.27 6.42 5.02
C ALA A 32 20.61 5.65 6.34
N LEU A 33 21.33 4.55 6.23
CA LEU A 33 21.68 3.66 7.35
C LEU A 33 23.16 3.69 7.74
N ALA A 34 23.94 4.68 7.31
CA ALA A 34 25.38 4.76 7.47
C ALA A 34 25.88 4.71 8.92
N LYS A 35 25.02 5.02 9.90
CA LYS A 35 25.37 5.02 11.32
C LYS A 35 24.97 3.72 12.05
N SER A 36 24.42 2.74 11.33
CA SER A 36 23.96 1.51 11.94
C SER A 36 25.14 0.59 12.32
N SER A 37 25.06 -0.05 13.50
CA SER A 37 26.05 -1.03 13.98
C SER A 37 25.99 -2.36 13.22
N GLY A 38 24.84 -2.68 12.63
CA GLY A 38 24.59 -3.86 11.80
C GLY A 38 23.27 -3.69 11.04
N VAL A 39 23.07 -4.43 9.97
CA VAL A 39 21.85 -4.37 9.15
C VAL A 39 21.30 -5.76 8.88
N ALA A 40 20.09 -6.01 9.38
CA ALA A 40 19.35 -7.23 9.08
C ALA A 40 18.44 -7.01 7.87
N VAL A 41 18.56 -7.85 6.85
CA VAL A 41 17.74 -7.74 5.62
C VAL A 41 16.64 -8.79 5.66
N LEU A 42 15.39 -8.35 5.82
CA LEU A 42 14.20 -9.20 5.80
C LEU A 42 13.71 -9.32 4.37
N VAL A 43 13.74 -10.50 3.78
CA VAL A 43 13.45 -10.71 2.36
C VAL A 43 12.27 -11.68 2.21
N ASP A 44 11.29 -11.32 1.40
CA ASP A 44 10.25 -12.27 0.99
C ASP A 44 10.89 -13.47 0.27
N GLU A 45 10.62 -14.68 0.73
CA GLU A 45 11.25 -15.92 0.22
C GLU A 45 10.94 -16.16 -1.26
N HIS A 46 9.74 -15.76 -1.72
CA HIS A 46 9.37 -15.89 -3.12
C HIS A 46 10.14 -14.90 -3.98
N VAL A 47 10.24 -13.63 -3.56
CA VAL A 47 11.02 -12.61 -4.25
C VAL A 47 12.50 -13.00 -4.29
N ALA A 48 13.05 -13.51 -3.19
CA ALA A 48 14.43 -14.00 -3.15
C ALA A 48 14.69 -15.13 -4.17
N LYS A 49 13.68 -15.98 -4.40
CA LYS A 49 13.78 -17.12 -5.33
C LYS A 49 13.66 -16.71 -6.79
N ILE A 50 12.76 -15.78 -7.12
CA ILE A 50 12.41 -15.47 -8.52
C ILE A 50 13.11 -14.25 -9.10
N SER A 51 13.48 -13.27 -8.26
CA SER A 51 14.07 -12.03 -8.74
C SER A 51 15.60 -12.12 -8.79
N PRO A 52 16.20 -11.88 -9.96
CA PRO A 52 17.66 -11.85 -10.09
C PRO A 52 18.31 -10.64 -9.40
N ARG A 53 17.50 -9.70 -8.88
CA ARG A 53 17.96 -8.46 -8.24
C ARG A 53 18.35 -8.62 -6.78
N VAL A 54 17.79 -9.62 -6.07
CA VAL A 54 17.97 -9.78 -4.62
C VAL A 54 19.43 -10.12 -4.27
N SER A 55 20.01 -11.14 -4.91
CA SER A 55 21.38 -11.58 -4.59
C SER A 55 22.44 -10.49 -4.82
N PRO A 56 22.44 -9.77 -5.97
CA PRO A 56 23.35 -8.64 -6.16
C PRO A 56 23.12 -7.52 -5.15
N LEU A 57 21.88 -7.22 -4.78
CA LEU A 57 21.57 -6.20 -3.78
C LEU A 57 22.11 -6.58 -2.40
N LEU A 58 21.92 -7.83 -1.97
CA LEU A 58 22.48 -8.33 -0.70
C LEU A 58 24.02 -8.24 -0.70
N THR A 59 24.65 -8.58 -1.80
CA THR A 59 26.12 -8.48 -1.96
C THR A 59 26.55 -7.02 -1.85
N ALA A 60 25.87 -6.11 -2.54
CA ALA A 60 26.18 -4.68 -2.52
C ALA A 60 26.01 -4.04 -1.13
N LEU A 61 24.97 -4.43 -0.39
CA LEU A 61 24.76 -4.00 0.99
C LEU A 61 25.86 -4.53 1.92
N GLY A 62 26.21 -5.83 1.81
CA GLY A 62 27.25 -6.46 2.61
C GLY A 62 28.65 -5.89 2.37
N ALA A 63 28.92 -5.33 1.18
CA ALA A 63 30.18 -4.67 0.86
C ALA A 63 30.33 -3.25 1.51
N ARG A 64 29.20 -2.63 1.94
CA ARG A 64 29.14 -1.22 2.37
C ARG A 64 28.71 -1.01 3.80
N LEU A 65 27.94 -1.94 4.37
CA LEU A 65 27.41 -1.84 5.72
C LEU A 65 28.00 -2.93 6.62
N PRO A 66 28.15 -2.66 7.93
CA PRO A 66 28.66 -3.64 8.87
C PRO A 66 27.62 -4.73 9.15
N HIS A 67 28.07 -5.95 9.41
CA HIS A 67 27.27 -7.06 9.91
C HIS A 67 25.93 -7.25 9.17
N VAL A 68 26.01 -7.44 7.85
CA VAL A 68 24.81 -7.65 7.02
C VAL A 68 24.47 -9.15 6.94
N GLN A 69 23.28 -9.52 7.40
CA GLN A 69 22.73 -10.86 7.22
C GLN A 69 21.28 -10.78 6.76
N SER A 70 20.81 -11.81 6.03
CA SER A 70 19.45 -11.89 5.54
C SER A 70 18.63 -12.94 6.29
N PHE A 71 17.35 -12.63 6.50
CA PHE A 71 16.34 -13.51 7.03
C PHE A 71 15.19 -13.64 6.02
N LEU A 72 14.83 -14.87 5.66
CA LEU A 72 13.74 -15.12 4.73
C LEU A 72 12.39 -15.11 5.46
N LEU A 73 11.52 -14.23 5.03
CA LEU A 73 10.13 -14.20 5.48
C LEU A 73 9.26 -15.10 4.60
N PRO A 74 8.27 -15.80 5.15
CA PRO A 74 7.28 -16.52 4.35
C PRO A 74 6.59 -15.57 3.36
N ARG A 75 6.21 -16.11 2.19
CA ARG A 75 5.58 -15.34 1.12
C ARG A 75 4.29 -14.63 1.57
N GLY A 76 4.17 -13.36 1.26
CA GLY A 76 2.95 -12.57 1.34
C GLY A 76 2.33 -12.53 2.75
N GLU A 77 1.00 -12.59 2.85
CA GLU A 77 0.26 -12.45 4.13
C GLU A 77 0.62 -13.49 5.19
N SER A 78 1.21 -14.64 4.81
CA SER A 78 1.67 -15.63 5.77
C SER A 78 2.82 -15.14 6.67
N SER A 79 3.53 -14.09 6.27
CA SER A 79 4.53 -13.40 7.11
C SER A 79 3.91 -12.39 8.07
N LYS A 80 2.66 -11.99 7.86
CA LYS A 80 2.03 -10.85 8.51
C LYS A 80 1.24 -11.25 9.77
N ASN A 81 1.91 -11.91 10.72
CA ASN A 81 1.32 -12.36 11.98
C ASN A 81 2.31 -12.29 13.14
N LEU A 82 1.79 -12.33 14.39
CA LEU A 82 2.62 -12.19 15.60
C LEU A 82 3.66 -13.31 15.75
N ALA A 83 3.37 -14.54 15.33
CA ALA A 83 4.32 -15.64 15.41
C ALA A 83 5.52 -15.42 14.46
N ALA A 84 5.30 -14.82 13.28
CA ALA A 84 6.39 -14.43 12.39
C ALA A 84 7.23 -13.29 12.98
N VAL A 85 6.59 -12.32 13.64
CA VAL A 85 7.28 -11.23 14.35
C VAL A 85 8.17 -11.78 15.46
N GLU A 86 7.66 -12.69 16.28
CA GLU A 86 8.42 -13.34 17.35
C GLU A 86 9.67 -14.03 16.79
N ARG A 87 9.51 -14.89 15.76
CA ARG A 87 10.65 -15.57 15.11
C ARG A 87 11.68 -14.58 14.56
N THR A 88 11.23 -13.47 13.98
CA THR A 88 12.15 -12.44 13.47
C THR A 88 12.91 -11.77 14.61
N CYS A 89 12.24 -11.44 15.72
CA CYS A 89 12.89 -10.84 16.90
C CYS A 89 13.88 -11.81 17.56
N GLU A 90 13.54 -13.08 17.69
CA GLU A 90 14.44 -14.13 18.20
C GLU A 90 15.69 -14.27 17.31
N TRP A 91 15.50 -14.31 16.00
CA TRP A 91 16.60 -14.36 15.05
C TRP A 91 17.52 -13.15 15.17
N LEU A 92 16.95 -11.93 15.25
CA LEU A 92 17.73 -10.71 15.44
C LEU A 92 18.57 -10.76 16.73
N ALA A 93 17.97 -11.19 17.83
CA ALA A 93 18.66 -11.30 19.13
C ALA A 93 19.79 -12.36 19.09
N ALA A 94 19.52 -13.53 18.49
CA ALA A 94 20.50 -14.61 18.36
C ALA A 94 21.71 -14.22 17.48
N HIS A 95 21.52 -13.27 16.55
CA HIS A 95 22.59 -12.81 15.66
C HIS A 95 23.24 -11.50 16.12
N GLY A 96 22.98 -11.05 17.35
CA GLY A 96 23.69 -9.94 17.97
C GLY A 96 23.28 -8.55 17.46
N TYR A 97 22.09 -8.39 16.86
CA TYR A 97 21.57 -7.08 16.48
C TYR A 97 21.18 -6.29 17.73
N ASP A 98 21.69 -5.09 17.85
CA ASP A 98 21.55 -4.19 18.99
C ASP A 98 20.66 -2.96 18.69
N ARG A 99 20.60 -1.99 19.62
CA ARG A 99 19.82 -0.75 19.43
C ARG A 99 20.35 0.18 18.35
N GLY A 100 21.61 0.03 17.97
CA GLY A 100 22.24 0.77 16.88
C GLY A 100 22.02 0.12 15.50
N SER A 101 21.47 -1.10 15.49
CA SER A 101 21.23 -1.85 14.27
C SER A 101 20.02 -1.30 13.49
N ALA A 102 19.92 -1.69 12.22
CA ALA A 102 18.80 -1.33 11.37
C ALA A 102 18.24 -2.54 10.62
N LEU A 103 17.00 -2.39 10.12
CA LEU A 103 16.34 -3.39 9.28
C LEU A 103 16.19 -2.88 7.84
N VAL A 104 16.26 -3.77 6.86
CA VAL A 104 15.90 -3.51 5.47
C VAL A 104 14.86 -4.51 5.05
N GLY A 105 13.67 -4.05 4.61
CA GLY A 105 12.62 -4.91 4.08
C GLY A 105 12.69 -4.95 2.55
N ILE A 106 12.80 -6.15 1.95
CA ILE A 106 12.75 -6.38 0.49
C ILE A 106 11.58 -7.29 0.20
N GLY A 107 10.49 -6.76 -0.35
CA GLY A 107 9.27 -7.54 -0.64
C GLY A 107 8.06 -6.67 -0.92
N GLY A 108 6.90 -7.31 -1.03
CA GLY A 108 5.62 -6.64 -1.18
C GLY A 108 5.10 -6.01 0.12
N GLY A 109 3.84 -5.54 0.12
CA GLY A 109 3.21 -4.85 1.24
C GLY A 109 3.26 -5.62 2.57
N ALA A 110 3.07 -6.93 2.56
CA ALA A 110 3.17 -7.75 3.78
C ALA A 110 4.58 -7.69 4.40
N THR A 111 5.62 -7.74 3.57
CA THR A 111 7.02 -7.63 4.02
C THR A 111 7.35 -6.23 4.53
N THR A 112 6.85 -5.19 3.86
CA THR A 112 7.07 -3.80 4.30
C THR A 112 6.41 -3.53 5.65
N ASP A 113 5.17 -3.98 5.84
CA ASP A 113 4.42 -3.85 7.09
C ASP A 113 5.09 -4.64 8.23
N HIS A 114 5.47 -5.89 7.97
CA HIS A 114 6.18 -6.74 8.92
C HIS A 114 7.51 -6.10 9.36
N THR A 115 8.33 -5.68 8.38
CA THR A 115 9.63 -5.05 8.67
C THR A 115 9.48 -3.80 9.51
N GLY A 116 8.56 -2.92 9.14
CA GLY A 116 8.30 -1.69 9.88
C GLY A 116 7.77 -1.96 11.30
N PHE A 117 6.91 -2.96 11.48
CA PHE A 117 6.39 -3.32 12.80
C PHE A 117 7.46 -3.95 13.68
N VAL A 118 8.27 -4.89 13.15
CA VAL A 118 9.43 -5.42 13.89
C VAL A 118 10.38 -4.28 14.26
N ALA A 119 10.69 -3.38 13.33
CA ALA A 119 11.55 -2.23 13.61
C ALA A 119 11.00 -1.33 14.74
N ALA A 120 9.68 -1.15 14.78
CA ALA A 120 9.03 -0.32 15.80
C ALA A 120 9.12 -0.92 17.20
N ILE A 121 9.13 -2.24 17.35
CA ILE A 121 9.03 -2.92 18.64
C ILE A 121 10.34 -3.54 19.12
N TYR A 122 11.21 -4.00 18.19
CA TYR A 122 12.49 -4.59 18.55
C TYR A 122 13.36 -3.57 19.29
N LEU A 123 13.80 -3.94 20.51
CA LEU A 123 14.55 -3.08 21.44
C LEU A 123 13.92 -1.68 21.69
N ARG A 124 12.61 -1.56 21.52
CA ARG A 124 11.77 -0.34 21.60
C ARG A 124 12.01 0.66 20.47
N GLY A 125 12.47 0.19 19.34
CA GLY A 125 12.65 0.95 18.11
C GLY A 125 14.06 0.92 17.56
N VAL A 126 14.22 0.42 16.34
CA VAL A 126 15.46 0.45 15.56
C VAL A 126 15.17 1.11 14.19
N ALA A 127 16.20 1.66 13.55
CA ALA A 127 16.04 2.25 12.22
C ALA A 127 15.63 1.20 11.18
N PHE A 128 14.93 1.62 10.11
CA PHE A 128 14.66 0.72 9.00
C PHE A 128 14.58 1.46 7.66
N ALA A 129 14.77 0.71 6.58
CA ALA A 129 14.60 1.12 5.20
C ALA A 129 13.74 0.10 4.46
N LEU A 130 13.08 0.53 3.38
CA LEU A 130 12.23 -0.33 2.58
C LEU A 130 12.68 -0.33 1.11
N CYS A 131 12.70 -1.51 0.52
CA CYS A 131 12.82 -1.74 -0.92
C CYS A 131 11.59 -2.54 -1.36
N PRO A 132 10.44 -1.86 -1.59
CA PRO A 132 9.23 -2.52 -2.05
C PRO A 132 9.45 -3.15 -3.42
N THR A 133 8.78 -4.29 -3.68
CA THR A 133 8.97 -5.08 -4.92
C THR A 133 7.67 -5.29 -5.70
N THR A 134 6.58 -4.66 -5.25
CA THR A 134 5.29 -4.68 -5.93
C THR A 134 4.79 -3.27 -6.13
N LEU A 135 4.05 -3.03 -7.21
CA LEU A 135 3.47 -1.72 -7.48
C LEU A 135 2.59 -1.23 -6.32
N LEU A 136 1.78 -2.12 -5.73
CA LEU A 136 0.96 -1.80 -4.58
C LEU A 136 1.81 -1.32 -3.38
N ALA A 137 2.93 -1.96 -3.12
CA ALA A 137 3.81 -1.54 -2.03
C ALA A 137 4.51 -0.22 -2.35
N ASP A 138 4.88 0.03 -3.61
CA ASP A 138 5.50 1.29 -4.04
C ASP A 138 4.60 2.49 -3.81
N VAL A 139 3.31 2.36 -4.18
CA VAL A 139 2.38 3.50 -4.15
C VAL A 139 1.62 3.62 -2.84
N ASP A 140 1.55 2.54 -2.04
CA ASP A 140 0.74 2.53 -0.81
C ASP A 140 1.51 2.03 0.41
N ALA A 141 1.77 0.75 0.58
CA ALA A 141 2.18 0.16 1.85
C ALA A 141 3.51 0.71 2.41
N SER A 142 4.49 1.03 1.56
CA SER A 142 5.80 1.52 2.01
C SER A 142 5.82 2.98 2.49
N VAL A 143 4.75 3.76 2.23
CA VAL A 143 4.71 5.20 2.51
C VAL A 143 3.68 5.53 3.59
N GLY A 144 4.07 6.37 4.56
CA GLY A 144 3.17 6.89 5.58
C GLY A 144 3.18 6.16 6.92
N GLY A 145 4.12 5.21 7.09
CA GLY A 145 4.49 4.64 8.38
C GLY A 145 3.44 3.80 9.09
N LYS A 146 2.34 3.42 8.44
CA LYS A 146 1.43 2.40 8.96
C LYS A 146 2.13 1.05 8.85
N THR A 147 2.44 0.44 9.98
CA THR A 147 3.08 -0.88 10.05
C THR A 147 2.25 -1.78 10.93
N GLY A 148 2.21 -3.06 10.65
CA GLY A 148 1.39 -3.94 11.46
C GLY A 148 1.24 -5.34 10.92
N VAL A 149 0.56 -6.16 11.72
CA VAL A 149 0.28 -7.55 11.43
C VAL A 149 -1.17 -7.90 11.71
N ASP A 150 -1.58 -9.03 11.18
CA ASP A 150 -2.90 -9.57 11.30
C ASP A 150 -3.01 -10.48 12.54
N ILE A 151 -4.21 -10.55 13.09
CA ILE A 151 -4.57 -11.52 14.12
C ILE A 151 -5.89 -12.21 13.71
N PRO A 152 -6.29 -13.31 14.33
CA PRO A 152 -7.52 -14.02 13.95
C PRO A 152 -8.79 -13.14 13.98
N ALA A 153 -8.79 -12.05 14.76
CA ALA A 153 -9.90 -11.11 14.84
C ALA A 153 -10.00 -10.13 13.65
N GLY A 154 -8.95 -10.00 12.83
CA GLY A 154 -8.95 -9.13 11.65
C GLY A 154 -7.56 -8.70 11.19
N LYS A 155 -7.51 -8.13 9.99
CA LYS A 155 -6.29 -7.58 9.38
C LYS A 155 -5.87 -6.27 10.06
N ASN A 156 -4.55 -6.04 10.14
CA ASN A 156 -3.93 -4.78 10.57
C ASN A 156 -4.36 -4.27 11.97
N LEU A 157 -4.84 -5.14 12.85
CA LEU A 157 -5.31 -4.74 14.18
C LEU A 157 -4.18 -4.52 15.20
N VAL A 158 -3.00 -5.07 14.94
CA VAL A 158 -1.82 -4.90 15.78
C VAL A 158 -0.75 -4.21 14.97
N GLY A 159 -0.35 -3.01 15.38
CA GLY A 159 0.60 -2.22 14.59
C GLY A 159 1.08 -0.95 15.29
N ALA A 160 1.92 -0.22 14.59
CA ALA A 160 2.48 1.04 15.03
C ALA A 160 2.58 2.05 13.87
N PHE A 161 2.55 3.34 14.20
CA PHE A 161 3.00 4.39 13.27
C PHE A 161 4.50 4.57 13.42
N TYR A 162 5.28 4.03 12.48
CA TYR A 162 6.73 4.08 12.51
C TYR A 162 7.29 4.35 11.11
N GLN A 163 8.11 5.41 10.97
CA GLN A 163 8.55 5.90 9.66
C GLN A 163 9.90 5.30 9.27
N PRO A 164 10.11 4.90 8.00
CA PRO A 164 11.39 4.44 7.50
C PRO A 164 12.40 5.60 7.40
N ARG A 165 13.68 5.27 7.26
CA ARG A 165 14.74 6.24 6.94
C ARG A 165 14.81 6.56 5.46
N VAL A 166 14.42 5.62 4.61
CA VAL A 166 14.34 5.75 3.16
C VAL A 166 13.41 4.67 2.60
N VAL A 167 12.76 4.98 1.49
CA VAL A 167 12.09 4.01 0.62
C VAL A 167 12.74 4.06 -0.74
N VAL A 168 13.13 2.91 -1.29
CA VAL A 168 13.74 2.80 -2.61
C VAL A 168 12.88 1.89 -3.48
N ALA A 169 11.98 2.48 -4.25
CA ALA A 169 11.10 1.82 -5.21
C ALA A 169 11.88 1.58 -6.52
N ASP A 170 12.53 0.41 -6.60
CA ASP A 170 13.21 -0.02 -7.83
C ASP A 170 12.22 -0.72 -8.76
N LEU A 171 11.80 -0.01 -9.80
CA LEU A 171 10.82 -0.50 -10.78
C LEU A 171 11.32 -1.73 -11.57
N GLY A 172 12.61 -2.03 -11.52
CA GLY A 172 13.14 -3.24 -12.11
C GLY A 172 12.68 -4.54 -11.44
N PHE A 173 12.14 -4.50 -10.21
CA PHE A 173 11.49 -5.66 -9.61
C PHE A 173 10.22 -6.07 -10.37
N PHE A 174 9.62 -5.17 -11.15
CA PHE A 174 8.43 -5.48 -11.95
C PHE A 174 8.70 -6.45 -13.10
N ASP A 175 9.96 -6.64 -13.50
CA ASP A 175 10.33 -7.61 -14.55
C ASP A 175 9.88 -9.05 -14.16
N THR A 176 9.75 -9.33 -12.87
CA THR A 176 9.31 -10.63 -12.34
C THR A 176 7.95 -10.58 -11.66
N LEU A 177 7.30 -9.40 -11.65
CA LEU A 177 5.99 -9.24 -11.02
C LEU A 177 4.88 -9.68 -11.99
N PRO A 178 3.97 -10.58 -11.61
CA PRO A 178 2.86 -11.00 -12.46
C PRO A 178 1.99 -9.81 -12.90
N ALA A 179 1.52 -9.81 -14.14
CA ALA A 179 0.68 -8.73 -14.69
C ALA A 179 -0.57 -8.45 -13.83
N ARG A 180 -1.16 -9.47 -13.21
CA ARG A 180 -2.28 -9.34 -12.27
C ARG A 180 -1.93 -8.50 -11.05
N GLU A 181 -0.72 -8.65 -10.53
CA GLU A 181 -0.21 -7.87 -9.38
C GLU A 181 0.09 -6.41 -9.79
N VAL A 182 0.60 -6.20 -11.02
CA VAL A 182 0.75 -4.85 -11.57
C VAL A 182 -0.61 -4.18 -11.70
N ALA A 183 -1.60 -4.86 -12.30
CA ALA A 183 -2.97 -4.36 -12.42
C ALA A 183 -3.56 -4.03 -11.04
N ALA A 184 -3.38 -4.91 -10.05
CA ALA A 184 -3.85 -4.65 -8.69
C ALA A 184 -3.24 -3.38 -8.09
N GLY A 185 -1.94 -3.15 -8.27
CA GLY A 185 -1.29 -1.91 -7.82
C GLY A 185 -1.82 -0.66 -8.53
N MET A 186 -2.21 -0.79 -9.82
CA MET A 186 -2.81 0.32 -10.58
C MET A 186 -4.14 0.80 -10.01
N ALA A 187 -4.88 -0.01 -9.27
CA ALA A 187 -6.10 0.44 -8.59
C ALA A 187 -5.81 1.59 -7.61
N GLU A 188 -4.69 1.51 -6.87
CA GLU A 188 -4.26 2.57 -5.96
C GLU A 188 -3.79 3.83 -6.70
N VAL A 189 -3.17 3.67 -7.88
CA VAL A 189 -2.80 4.80 -8.73
C VAL A 189 -4.04 5.52 -9.25
N VAL A 190 -5.06 4.78 -9.73
CA VAL A 190 -6.36 5.34 -10.14
C VAL A 190 -7.04 6.02 -8.96
N LYS A 191 -7.03 5.40 -7.79
CA LYS A 191 -7.57 5.99 -6.56
C LYS A 191 -6.93 7.35 -6.27
N ALA A 192 -5.61 7.46 -6.35
CA ALA A 192 -4.90 8.72 -6.13
C ALA A 192 -5.35 9.82 -7.11
N GLY A 193 -5.53 9.47 -8.38
CA GLY A 193 -6.08 10.38 -9.39
C GLY A 193 -7.49 10.86 -9.05
N LEU A 194 -8.35 9.95 -8.63
CA LEU A 194 -9.73 10.27 -8.28
C LEU A 194 -9.84 11.18 -7.05
N ILE A 195 -9.05 10.91 -6.00
CA ILE A 195 -9.21 11.61 -4.72
C ILE A 195 -8.49 12.97 -4.65
N ALA A 196 -7.40 13.17 -5.43
CA ALA A 196 -6.56 14.36 -5.24
C ALA A 196 -5.75 14.83 -6.46
N ASP A 197 -5.70 14.09 -7.59
CA ASP A 197 -4.89 14.46 -8.76
C ASP A 197 -5.64 14.17 -10.07
N SER A 198 -6.46 15.13 -10.50
CA SER A 198 -7.24 15.02 -11.74
C SER A 198 -6.36 14.84 -12.99
N ASP A 199 -5.16 15.41 -13.00
CA ASP A 199 -4.25 15.34 -14.14
C ASP A 199 -3.64 13.94 -14.28
N LEU A 200 -3.37 13.28 -13.15
CA LEU A 200 -3.01 11.86 -13.14
C LEU A 200 -4.13 11.00 -13.77
N LEU A 201 -5.38 11.25 -13.41
CA LEU A 201 -6.50 10.49 -13.96
C LEU A 201 -6.59 10.66 -15.48
N VAL A 202 -6.50 11.90 -16.00
CA VAL A 202 -6.52 12.21 -17.44
C VAL A 202 -5.36 11.52 -18.18
N ARG A 203 -4.15 11.54 -17.61
CA ARG A 203 -3.01 10.82 -18.20
C ARG A 203 -3.25 9.32 -18.29
N LEU A 204 -3.73 8.70 -17.22
CA LEU A 204 -4.06 7.27 -17.22
C LEU A 204 -5.10 6.93 -18.26
N GLU A 205 -6.14 7.73 -18.43
CA GLU A 205 -7.17 7.54 -19.46
C GLU A 205 -6.63 7.63 -20.87
N THR A 206 -5.67 8.53 -21.09
CA THR A 206 -5.06 8.72 -22.41
C THR A 206 -4.12 7.57 -22.76
N GLU A 207 -3.35 7.07 -21.79
CA GLU A 207 -2.25 6.15 -22.02
C GLU A 207 -2.62 4.68 -21.82
N ALA A 208 -3.63 4.36 -21.00
CA ALA A 208 -4.01 2.97 -20.67
C ALA A 208 -4.46 2.14 -21.89
N GLY A 209 -4.90 2.77 -22.97
CA GLY A 209 -5.37 2.06 -24.18
C GLY A 209 -4.28 1.30 -24.94
N ASN A 210 -3.02 1.74 -24.83
CA ASN A 210 -1.86 1.16 -25.51
C ASN A 210 -0.87 0.47 -24.54
N GLY A 211 -1.25 0.36 -23.25
CA GLY A 211 -0.33 -0.01 -22.18
C GLY A 211 0.60 1.15 -21.79
N LEU A 212 0.87 1.27 -20.49
CA LEU A 212 1.78 2.30 -19.99
C LEU A 212 3.23 1.98 -20.38
N SER A 213 3.92 2.93 -20.98
CA SER A 213 5.37 2.82 -21.16
C SER A 213 6.05 2.79 -19.78
N PRO A 214 7.29 2.26 -19.66
CA PRO A 214 8.04 2.30 -18.40
C PRO A 214 8.17 3.71 -17.81
N SER A 215 8.34 4.73 -18.66
CA SER A 215 8.42 6.13 -18.23
C SER A 215 7.07 6.67 -17.76
N SER A 216 5.98 6.33 -18.44
CA SER A 216 4.63 6.70 -18.05
C SER A 216 4.23 6.05 -16.73
N LEU A 217 4.57 4.77 -16.55
CA LEU A 217 4.34 4.05 -15.29
C LEU A 217 5.11 4.69 -14.13
N ALA A 218 6.39 4.99 -14.33
CA ALA A 218 7.21 5.68 -13.32
C ALA A 218 6.63 7.05 -12.94
N ALA A 219 6.14 7.82 -13.91
CA ALA A 219 5.51 9.11 -13.67
C ALA A 219 4.17 8.96 -12.92
N ALA A 220 3.36 7.95 -13.26
CA ALA A 220 2.10 7.66 -12.59
C ALA A 220 2.33 7.24 -11.11
N ILE A 221 3.31 6.38 -10.87
CA ILE A 221 3.74 5.98 -9.52
C ILE A 221 4.16 7.21 -8.71
N ALA A 222 5.02 8.06 -9.27
CA ALA A 222 5.49 9.27 -8.60
C ALA A 222 4.34 10.21 -8.24
N SER A 223 3.36 10.40 -9.13
CA SER A 223 2.16 11.20 -8.85
C SER A 223 1.30 10.60 -7.74
N ALA A 224 1.07 9.28 -7.76
CA ALA A 224 0.30 8.60 -6.70
C ALA A 224 0.99 8.69 -5.34
N VAL A 225 2.32 8.49 -5.30
CA VAL A 225 3.13 8.67 -4.08
C VAL A 225 3.08 10.12 -3.60
N GLN A 226 3.14 11.10 -4.49
CA GLN A 226 3.05 12.53 -4.13
C GLN A 226 1.69 12.86 -3.49
N VAL A 227 0.58 12.33 -4.02
CA VAL A 227 -0.74 12.45 -3.39
C VAL A 227 -0.72 11.88 -1.98
N LYS A 228 -0.19 10.68 -1.81
CA LYS A 228 -0.11 10.05 -0.49
C LYS A 228 0.76 10.84 0.48
N ILE A 229 1.92 11.35 0.03
CA ILE A 229 2.80 12.21 0.83
C ILE A 229 2.04 13.45 1.30
N GLY A 230 1.32 14.13 0.43
CA GLY A 230 0.53 15.31 0.80
C GLY A 230 -0.46 15.01 1.92
N VAL A 231 -1.23 13.93 1.76
CA VAL A 231 -2.24 13.51 2.76
C VAL A 231 -1.59 13.08 4.09
N VAL A 232 -0.51 12.32 4.04
CA VAL A 232 0.21 11.84 5.25
C VAL A 232 0.87 13.00 5.99
N SER A 233 1.41 13.98 5.27
CA SER A 233 2.07 15.14 5.88
C SER A 233 1.11 16.05 6.65
N GLU A 234 -0.16 16.09 6.21
CA GLU A 234 -1.20 16.86 6.90
C GLU A 234 -1.82 16.07 8.07
N ASP A 235 -1.90 14.75 7.96
CA ASP A 235 -2.57 13.89 8.95
C ASP A 235 -1.87 12.54 9.07
N GLU A 236 -0.72 12.51 9.74
CA GLU A 236 0.09 11.31 9.89
C GLU A 236 -0.67 10.15 10.58
N ARG A 237 -1.52 10.45 11.57
CA ARG A 237 -2.17 9.46 12.43
C ARG A 237 -3.62 9.14 12.07
N GLU A 238 -4.09 9.59 10.90
CA GLU A 238 -5.45 9.31 10.41
C GLU A 238 -6.56 9.79 11.39
N SER A 239 -6.40 11.01 11.88
CA SER A 239 -7.40 11.64 12.73
C SER A 239 -8.48 12.41 11.96
N GLY A 240 -8.28 12.67 10.66
CA GLY A 240 -9.15 13.47 9.83
C GLY A 240 -8.99 13.24 8.32
N ARG A 241 -8.21 14.11 7.64
CA ARG A 241 -8.07 14.10 6.18
C ARG A 241 -7.52 12.80 5.61
N ARG A 242 -6.65 12.09 6.31
CA ARG A 242 -6.09 10.83 5.82
C ARG A 242 -7.16 9.78 5.51
N ALA A 243 -8.34 9.92 6.05
CA ALA A 243 -9.48 9.03 5.75
C ALA A 243 -9.84 9.00 4.25
N ILE A 244 -9.51 10.05 3.45
CA ILE A 244 -9.77 10.05 2.00
C ILE A 244 -9.03 8.94 1.27
N LEU A 245 -7.88 8.46 1.79
CA LEU A 245 -7.14 7.33 1.24
C LEU A 245 -7.96 6.03 1.30
N ASN A 246 -9.00 5.96 2.12
CA ASN A 246 -9.91 4.82 2.21
C ASN A 246 -11.03 4.85 1.16
N PHE A 247 -10.94 5.70 0.12
CA PHE A 247 -11.85 5.64 -1.02
C PHE A 247 -11.86 4.24 -1.65
N GLY A 248 -13.04 3.67 -1.83
CA GLY A 248 -13.20 2.28 -2.27
C GLY A 248 -13.01 1.20 -1.19
N HIS A 249 -12.33 1.48 -0.09
CA HIS A 249 -11.96 0.47 0.91
C HIS A 249 -13.13 -0.03 1.77
N THR A 250 -14.17 0.78 1.97
CA THR A 250 -15.32 0.35 2.79
C THR A 250 -16.00 -0.89 2.22
N VAL A 251 -16.21 -0.92 0.92
CA VAL A 251 -16.78 -2.07 0.20
C VAL A 251 -15.67 -3.06 -0.18
N GLY A 252 -14.52 -2.56 -0.61
CA GLY A 252 -13.39 -3.37 -1.04
C GLY A 252 -12.94 -4.39 0.01
N HIS A 253 -12.69 -3.97 1.26
CA HIS A 253 -12.32 -4.87 2.35
C HIS A 253 -13.39 -5.94 2.65
N ALA A 254 -14.67 -5.58 2.57
CA ALA A 254 -15.75 -6.53 2.78
C ALA A 254 -15.80 -7.59 1.66
N VAL A 255 -15.59 -7.18 0.41
CA VAL A 255 -15.51 -8.08 -0.76
C VAL A 255 -14.25 -8.95 -0.70
N GLU A 256 -13.09 -8.38 -0.37
CA GLU A 256 -11.83 -9.10 -0.20
C GLU A 256 -11.98 -10.22 0.83
N ALA A 257 -12.50 -9.90 2.01
CA ALA A 257 -12.71 -10.86 3.08
C ALA A 257 -13.78 -11.93 2.75
N ALA A 258 -14.87 -11.54 2.06
CA ALA A 258 -15.91 -12.48 1.64
C ALA A 258 -15.44 -13.42 0.53
N SER A 259 -14.44 -13.02 -0.27
CA SER A 259 -13.79 -13.87 -1.28
C SER A 259 -12.86 -14.93 -0.67
N GLY A 260 -12.67 -14.95 0.66
CA GLY A 260 -11.64 -15.76 1.30
C GLY A 260 -10.23 -15.34 0.91
N TYR A 261 -10.04 -14.04 0.61
CA TYR A 261 -8.77 -13.45 0.15
C TYR A 261 -8.25 -14.01 -1.18
N GLN A 262 -9.14 -14.51 -2.04
CA GLN A 262 -8.79 -14.92 -3.40
C GLN A 262 -8.64 -13.74 -4.36
N LEU A 263 -9.32 -12.63 -4.07
CA LEU A 263 -9.11 -11.37 -4.75
C LEU A 263 -7.87 -10.68 -4.18
N LEU A 264 -7.07 -10.11 -5.06
CA LEU A 264 -6.00 -9.21 -4.63
C LEU A 264 -6.59 -7.92 -4.08
N HIS A 265 -5.87 -7.27 -3.15
CA HIS A 265 -6.33 -6.04 -2.51
C HIS A 265 -6.78 -4.98 -3.53
N GLY A 266 -5.97 -4.69 -4.54
CA GLY A 266 -6.32 -3.71 -5.58
C GLY A 266 -7.53 -4.12 -6.44
N GLU A 267 -7.75 -5.42 -6.66
CA GLU A 267 -8.97 -5.90 -7.33
C GLU A 267 -10.21 -5.61 -6.47
N ALA A 268 -10.11 -5.81 -5.17
CA ALA A 268 -11.18 -5.50 -4.24
C ALA A 268 -11.43 -3.99 -4.12
N VAL A 269 -10.36 -3.19 -4.10
CA VAL A 269 -10.44 -1.71 -4.10
C VAL A 269 -11.08 -1.19 -5.39
N SER A 270 -10.76 -1.79 -6.55
CA SER A 270 -11.42 -1.47 -7.83
C SER A 270 -12.94 -1.61 -7.72
N LEU A 271 -13.42 -2.76 -7.27
CA LEU A 271 -14.85 -3.01 -7.03
C LEU A 271 -15.43 -2.01 -6.03
N GLY A 272 -14.70 -1.71 -4.98
CA GLY A 272 -15.11 -0.75 -3.96
C GLY A 272 -15.20 0.68 -4.47
N MET A 273 -14.31 1.11 -5.37
CA MET A 273 -14.39 2.41 -6.04
C MET A 273 -15.64 2.52 -6.91
N VAL A 274 -15.95 1.48 -7.70
CA VAL A 274 -17.16 1.44 -8.53
C VAL A 274 -18.41 1.53 -7.66
N ALA A 275 -18.47 0.79 -6.54
CA ALA A 275 -19.57 0.85 -5.59
C ALA A 275 -19.74 2.24 -4.96
N ALA A 276 -18.63 2.85 -4.54
CA ALA A 276 -18.65 4.18 -3.94
C ALA A 276 -19.11 5.26 -4.93
N LEU A 277 -18.67 5.19 -6.19
CA LEU A 277 -19.09 6.11 -7.25
C LEU A 277 -20.58 5.93 -7.58
N ALA A 278 -21.06 4.68 -7.69
CA ALA A 278 -22.49 4.39 -7.92
C ALA A 278 -23.37 5.00 -6.82
N LEU A 279 -22.99 4.75 -5.55
CA LEU A 279 -23.69 5.30 -4.40
C LEU A 279 -23.62 6.84 -4.38
N GLY A 280 -22.46 7.40 -4.71
CA GLY A 280 -22.24 8.85 -4.77
C GLY A 280 -23.11 9.54 -5.84
N GLU A 281 -23.20 8.97 -7.05
CA GLU A 281 -24.08 9.46 -8.12
C GLU A 281 -25.56 9.38 -7.71
N ALA A 282 -26.01 8.25 -7.15
CA ALA A 282 -27.38 8.08 -6.67
C ALA A 282 -27.76 9.08 -5.56
N ARG A 283 -26.78 9.54 -4.78
CA ARG A 283 -26.96 10.56 -3.73
C ARG A 283 -26.76 11.99 -4.21
N GLY A 284 -26.38 12.21 -5.45
CA GLY A 284 -26.04 13.53 -5.98
C GLY A 284 -24.76 14.16 -5.39
N VAL A 285 -23.91 13.33 -4.74
CA VAL A 285 -22.62 13.77 -4.19
C VAL A 285 -21.51 13.68 -5.24
N THR A 286 -21.59 12.67 -6.12
CA THR A 286 -20.65 12.45 -7.23
C THR A 286 -21.25 13.00 -8.53
N ALA A 287 -20.42 13.67 -9.33
CA ALA A 287 -20.84 14.18 -10.64
C ALA A 287 -21.32 13.04 -11.55
N PRO A 288 -22.46 13.22 -12.27
CA PRO A 288 -22.98 12.20 -13.18
C PRO A 288 -21.95 11.78 -14.23
N GLY A 289 -21.86 10.46 -14.48
CA GLY A 289 -20.96 9.88 -15.48
C GLY A 289 -19.54 9.59 -14.97
N LEU A 290 -19.15 10.01 -13.77
CA LEU A 290 -17.83 9.72 -13.23
C LEU A 290 -17.64 8.22 -12.97
N ARG A 291 -18.72 7.51 -12.56
CA ARG A 291 -18.72 6.06 -12.44
C ARG A 291 -18.35 5.39 -13.78
N ALA A 292 -19.11 5.66 -14.83
CA ALA A 292 -18.88 5.03 -16.14
C ALA A 292 -17.49 5.34 -16.71
N ARG A 293 -17.00 6.57 -16.51
CA ARG A 293 -15.64 6.99 -16.86
C ARG A 293 -14.58 6.17 -16.13
N THR A 294 -14.75 5.96 -14.84
CA THR A 294 -13.82 5.20 -14.00
C THR A 294 -13.88 3.70 -14.34
N GLU A 295 -15.07 3.12 -14.53
CA GLU A 295 -15.24 1.72 -14.97
C GLU A 295 -14.49 1.45 -16.29
N ALA A 296 -14.59 2.37 -17.25
CA ALA A 296 -13.90 2.25 -18.53
C ALA A 296 -12.35 2.27 -18.35
N LEU A 297 -11.83 3.07 -17.44
CA LEU A 297 -10.39 3.10 -17.14
C LEU A 297 -9.95 1.81 -16.42
N LEU A 298 -10.66 1.40 -15.37
CA LEU A 298 -10.35 0.20 -14.60
C LEU A 298 -10.35 -1.06 -15.49
N ALA A 299 -11.35 -1.19 -16.38
CA ALA A 299 -11.43 -2.30 -17.34
C ALA A 299 -10.21 -2.33 -18.29
N ARG A 300 -9.77 -1.18 -18.81
CA ARG A 300 -8.57 -1.08 -19.66
C ARG A 300 -7.29 -1.46 -18.90
N LEU A 301 -7.28 -1.27 -17.58
CA LEU A 301 -6.19 -1.68 -16.71
C LEU A 301 -6.33 -3.13 -16.21
N SER A 302 -7.25 -3.92 -16.80
CA SER A 302 -7.51 -5.33 -16.45
C SER A 302 -7.98 -5.52 -14.99
N LEU A 303 -8.65 -4.52 -14.43
CA LEU A 303 -9.22 -4.57 -13.08
C LEU A 303 -10.71 -4.95 -13.15
N PRO A 304 -11.23 -5.69 -12.15
CA PRO A 304 -12.63 -6.07 -12.10
C PRO A 304 -13.53 -4.86 -11.80
N ILE A 305 -14.68 -4.79 -12.50
CA ILE A 305 -15.67 -3.71 -12.36
C ILE A 305 -17.07 -4.23 -12.01
N ASP A 306 -17.32 -5.54 -12.11
CA ASP A 306 -18.63 -6.12 -11.78
C ASP A 306 -18.81 -6.23 -10.26
N VAL A 307 -19.40 -5.20 -9.70
CA VAL A 307 -19.72 -5.12 -8.27
C VAL A 307 -20.99 -5.90 -7.95
N ARG A 308 -22.01 -5.90 -8.85
CA ARG A 308 -23.32 -6.49 -8.59
C ARG A 308 -23.23 -7.97 -8.21
N GLY A 309 -22.42 -8.73 -8.93
CA GLY A 309 -22.18 -10.14 -8.64
C GLY A 309 -21.41 -10.41 -7.33
N ARG A 310 -20.83 -9.38 -6.71
CA ARG A 310 -20.00 -9.48 -5.51
C ARG A 310 -20.68 -8.93 -4.24
N LEU A 311 -21.72 -8.14 -4.34
CA LEU A 311 -22.47 -7.61 -3.18
C LEU A 311 -23.44 -8.65 -2.61
N THR A 312 -22.89 -9.68 -2.00
CA THR A 312 -23.66 -10.72 -1.31
C THR A 312 -24.14 -10.23 0.06
N ALA A 313 -25.13 -10.93 0.65
CA ALA A 313 -25.57 -10.67 2.03
C ALA A 313 -24.40 -10.67 3.02
N GLN A 314 -23.44 -11.59 2.83
CA GLN A 314 -22.22 -11.68 3.66
C GLN A 314 -21.33 -10.44 3.56
N VAL A 315 -21.16 -9.85 2.36
CA VAL A 315 -20.41 -8.61 2.17
C VAL A 315 -21.07 -7.46 2.90
N LEU A 316 -22.39 -7.34 2.79
CA LEU A 316 -23.17 -6.29 3.45
C LEU A 316 -23.14 -6.41 4.98
N GLU A 317 -23.19 -7.63 5.53
CA GLU A 317 -23.02 -7.87 6.96
C GLU A 317 -21.62 -7.48 7.47
N ARG A 318 -20.58 -7.74 6.68
CA ARG A 318 -19.20 -7.36 7.05
C ARG A 318 -19.01 -5.85 7.12
N ILE A 319 -19.64 -5.09 6.22
CA ILE A 319 -19.64 -3.60 6.28
C ILE A 319 -20.26 -3.12 7.59
N GLU A 320 -21.32 -3.79 8.07
CA GLU A 320 -21.97 -3.46 9.34
C GLU A 320 -21.07 -3.77 10.56
N VAL A 321 -20.46 -4.94 10.58
CA VAL A 321 -19.65 -5.40 11.74
C VAL A 321 -18.38 -4.56 11.93
N ASP A 322 -17.68 -4.24 10.86
CA ASP A 322 -16.45 -3.42 10.92
C ASP A 322 -16.71 -2.02 11.51
N LYS A 323 -17.90 -1.47 11.31
CA LYS A 323 -18.27 -0.08 11.66
C LYS A 323 -19.06 0.05 12.97
N LYS A 324 -19.82 -0.97 13.40
CA LYS A 324 -20.57 -0.96 14.70
C LYS A 324 -19.70 -0.71 15.94
N ARG A 325 -18.38 -0.87 15.81
CA ARG A 325 -17.45 -0.64 16.92
C ARG A 325 -17.21 0.85 17.22
N ARG A 326 -17.62 1.80 16.35
CA ARG A 326 -17.30 3.22 16.49
C ARG A 326 -18.48 4.19 16.51
N SER A 327 -19.60 3.88 15.81
CA SER A 327 -20.81 4.74 15.77
C SER A 327 -21.95 4.06 15.05
N ASP A 328 -23.18 4.60 15.15
CA ASP A 328 -24.36 4.16 14.37
C ASP A 328 -24.31 4.61 12.88
N ALA A 329 -23.20 5.20 12.44
CA ALA A 329 -23.00 5.66 11.08
C ALA A 329 -21.69 5.10 10.50
N VAL A 330 -21.68 4.93 9.19
CA VAL A 330 -20.50 4.56 8.38
C VAL A 330 -19.97 5.81 7.70
N ARG A 331 -18.70 6.11 7.91
CA ARG A 331 -18.02 7.16 7.14
C ARG A 331 -17.63 6.64 5.78
N PHE A 332 -18.27 7.14 4.74
CA PHE A 332 -17.90 6.89 3.36
C PHE A 332 -17.02 8.00 2.82
N VAL A 333 -16.06 7.60 1.99
CA VAL A 333 -15.34 8.52 1.12
C VAL A 333 -16.03 8.51 -0.22
N PHE A 334 -16.43 9.68 -0.71
CA PHE A 334 -16.91 9.90 -2.06
C PHE A 334 -15.94 10.78 -2.84
N VAL A 335 -16.07 10.74 -4.16
CA VAL A 335 -15.38 11.68 -5.05
C VAL A 335 -16.47 12.53 -5.70
N SER A 336 -16.48 13.83 -5.40
CA SER A 336 -17.46 14.77 -5.97
C SER A 336 -17.18 15.01 -7.45
N ARG A 337 -15.92 15.19 -7.81
CA ARG A 337 -15.35 15.28 -9.17
C ARG A 337 -13.90 14.79 -9.12
N PRO A 338 -13.29 14.48 -10.27
CA PRO A 338 -11.88 14.08 -10.30
C PRO A 338 -10.99 15.04 -9.51
N GLY A 339 -10.15 14.48 -8.62
CA GLY A 339 -9.25 15.23 -7.75
C GLY A 339 -9.88 15.80 -6.48
N GLU A 340 -11.17 15.52 -6.20
CA GLU A 340 -11.86 16.07 -5.02
C GLU A 340 -12.64 15.00 -4.26
N ALA A 341 -12.08 14.57 -3.14
CA ALA A 341 -12.73 13.61 -2.23
C ALA A 341 -13.46 14.32 -1.08
N VAL A 342 -14.62 13.78 -0.71
CA VAL A 342 -15.45 14.26 0.39
C VAL A 342 -15.81 13.12 1.34
N LEU A 343 -15.91 13.42 2.63
CA LEU A 343 -16.29 12.49 3.68
C LEU A 343 -17.77 12.69 4.04
N VAL A 344 -18.56 11.62 4.02
CA VAL A 344 -19.98 11.67 4.35
C VAL A 344 -20.30 10.55 5.32
N ASP A 345 -20.87 10.88 6.47
CA ASP A 345 -21.36 9.90 7.43
C ASP A 345 -22.79 9.47 7.03
N ILE A 346 -22.99 8.19 6.81
CA ILE A 346 -24.29 7.59 6.42
C ILE A 346 -24.76 6.67 7.56
N PRO A 347 -26.01 6.83 8.06
CA PRO A 347 -26.54 5.89 9.03
C PRO A 347 -26.44 4.45 8.53
N LEU A 348 -26.00 3.54 9.39
CA LEU A 348 -25.67 2.17 9.00
C LEU A 348 -26.85 1.44 8.32
N LYS A 349 -28.08 1.64 8.85
CA LYS A 349 -29.31 1.09 8.31
C LYS A 349 -29.62 1.55 6.87
N ASP A 350 -29.22 2.79 6.55
CA ASP A 350 -29.51 3.42 5.24
C ASP A 350 -28.42 3.04 4.22
N ALA A 351 -27.17 2.88 4.66
CA ALA A 351 -26.02 2.58 3.79
C ALA A 351 -26.25 1.31 2.96
N LYS A 352 -26.73 0.23 3.60
CA LYS A 352 -27.01 -1.05 2.95
C LYS A 352 -28.10 -0.94 1.88
N GLN A 353 -29.23 -0.34 2.24
CA GLN A 353 -30.37 -0.19 1.33
C GLN A 353 -29.99 0.68 0.12
N GLN A 354 -29.33 1.80 0.37
CA GLN A 354 -28.92 2.73 -0.68
C GLN A 354 -27.85 2.13 -1.61
N MET A 355 -26.93 1.35 -1.06
CA MET A 355 -25.91 0.67 -1.87
C MET A 355 -26.53 -0.37 -2.80
N LEU A 356 -27.45 -1.21 -2.31
CA LEU A 356 -28.18 -2.17 -3.14
C LEU A 356 -29.04 -1.51 -4.23
N ALA A 357 -29.58 -0.34 -3.95
CA ALA A 357 -30.40 0.40 -4.92
C ALA A 357 -29.56 1.13 -5.99
N ALA A 358 -28.30 1.48 -5.68
CA ALA A 358 -27.40 2.23 -6.55
C ALA A 358 -26.63 1.34 -7.57
N ILE A 359 -26.51 0.04 -7.30
CA ILE A 359 -25.76 -0.94 -8.10
C ILE A 359 -26.71 -1.88 -8.83
#